data_b0c702a58920d3777a40dbd2fc9b1387
#
_entry.id   b0c702a58920d3777a40dbd2fc9b1387
#
_cell.length_a   1.000
_cell.length_b   1.000
_cell.length_c   1.000
_cell.angle_alpha   90.00
_cell.angle_beta   90.00
_cell.angle_gamma   90.00
#
_symmetry.space_group_name_H-M   'P 1'
#
loop_
_entity.id
_entity.type
_entity.pdbx_description
1 polymer ?
#
loop_
_entity_poly.entity_id
_entity_poly.type
_entity_poly.pdbx_seq_one_letter_code
_entity_poly.pdbx_strand_id
1 'polypeptide(L)'
;EEMMNDLARAMTARKTPPARDVPPEVADDAKWVRADLVAEVNFTEFTADGVIRHGSFLGLRHDKDATQVTVEEPQEEPQRADDSKVGGVQISNANRKVFPDAGCTKGDVARHYERVGPRMIDLMGHRPLSLFRCPSGIDGQCFFQKHDSGGMPDALSRVSIEESDGDAADYLYATRPDSLIAAAQMGSIEYHIWGARVDRLDRPDRLVFDLDPDEGLDWPDVRAAAFEVRNALTALGLQSGAIVTGGKGVHVWLALRRTRGWETVKLFSKTFAHVMAAQNPDRYVATMSKAKRKGRIFIDWLRNERGATAIAPYSLRARPGAPVAVPVTWEELEKLDSANGFRMGDMAAQLDQPCPAMAVQNDLQALTDGVIEKLQTWSEG
;
A
#
# COMPACT_ATOMS: atom_id res chain seq x y z
N GLU A 1 26.23 -6.71 20.42
CA GLU A 1 27.42 -6.73 21.29
C GLU A 1 28.54 -7.61 20.70
N GLU A 2 28.26 -8.84 20.27
CA GLU A 2 29.27 -9.78 19.71
C GLU A 2 29.97 -9.19 18.46
N MET A 3 29.24 -8.62 17.53
CA MET A 3 29.73 -7.99 16.29
C MET A 3 30.63 -6.76 16.58
N MET A 4 30.34 -5.96 17.60
CA MET A 4 31.17 -4.82 18.03
C MET A 4 32.45 -5.28 18.70
N ASN A 5 32.43 -6.39 19.44
CA ASN A 5 33.61 -6.99 20.03
C ASN A 5 34.55 -7.58 18.98
N ASP A 6 34.00 -8.17 17.91
CA ASP A 6 34.80 -8.71 16.79
C ASP A 6 35.45 -7.58 16.00
N LEU A 7 34.74 -6.48 15.76
CA LEU A 7 35.28 -5.27 15.15
C LEU A 7 36.43 -4.71 15.97
N ALA A 8 36.26 -4.56 17.30
CA ALA A 8 37.28 -4.03 18.19
C ALA A 8 38.54 -4.92 18.26
N ARG A 9 38.39 -6.25 18.14
CA ARG A 9 39.52 -7.20 18.10
C ARG A 9 40.27 -7.16 16.76
N ALA A 10 39.57 -6.90 15.66
CA ALA A 10 40.18 -6.84 14.34
C ALA A 10 40.89 -5.52 14.05
N MET A 11 40.58 -4.45 14.80
CA MET A 11 41.18 -3.14 14.63
C MET A 11 42.59 -3.05 15.23
N THR A 12 43.56 -2.61 14.43
CA THR A 12 44.92 -2.35 14.88
C THR A 12 45.13 -0.87 15.21
N ALA A 13 45.46 -0.55 16.45
CA ALA A 13 45.64 0.83 16.90
C ALA A 13 46.76 1.57 16.13
N ARG A 14 46.58 2.87 15.90
CA ARG A 14 47.52 3.78 15.24
C ARG A 14 47.62 5.06 16.04
N LYS A 15 48.82 5.68 16.02
CA LYS A 15 49.11 6.91 16.77
C LYS A 15 48.69 8.20 16.04
N THR A 16 48.48 8.15 14.75
CA THR A 16 48.17 9.31 13.91
C THR A 16 46.94 9.02 13.04
N PRO A 17 46.11 10.02 12.68
CA PRO A 17 44.98 9.84 11.80
C PRO A 17 45.40 9.25 10.45
N PRO A 18 44.57 8.39 9.84
CA PRO A 18 44.84 7.83 8.51
C PRO A 18 44.52 8.82 7.38
N ALA A 19 43.68 9.82 7.60
CA ALA A 19 43.26 10.81 6.63
C ALA A 19 43.79 12.21 6.99
N ARG A 20 43.92 13.10 5.99
CA ARG A 20 44.48 14.45 6.16
C ARG A 20 43.50 15.47 6.73
N ASP A 21 42.21 15.32 6.45
CA ASP A 21 41.19 16.30 6.79
C ASP A 21 40.17 15.71 7.78
N VAL A 22 40.60 15.65 9.06
CA VAL A 22 39.71 15.26 10.15
C VAL A 22 39.23 16.51 10.86
N PRO A 23 37.88 16.71 11.01
CA PRO A 23 37.34 17.84 11.75
C PRO A 23 37.90 17.88 13.17
N PRO A 24 38.33 19.06 13.69
CA PRO A 24 38.94 19.18 15.02
C PRO A 24 38.04 18.62 16.14
N GLU A 25 36.72 18.75 15.99
CA GLU A 25 35.72 18.29 16.96
C GLU A 25 35.72 16.75 17.14
N VAL A 26 36.20 16.01 16.13
CA VAL A 26 36.27 14.54 16.15
C VAL A 26 37.65 14.07 16.56
N ALA A 27 38.70 14.90 16.40
CA ALA A 27 40.08 14.50 16.56
C ALA A 27 40.47 14.24 18.03
N ASP A 28 39.87 14.94 18.98
CA ASP A 28 40.28 14.90 20.40
C ASP A 28 39.82 13.63 21.11
N ASP A 29 38.69 13.03 20.72
CA ASP A 29 38.12 11.81 21.32
C ASP A 29 38.31 10.53 20.47
N ALA A 30 38.87 10.65 19.26
CA ALA A 30 38.99 9.55 18.32
C ALA A 30 40.10 8.58 18.64
N LYS A 31 39.83 7.28 18.59
CA LYS A 31 40.84 6.22 18.60
C LYS A 31 41.19 5.84 17.17
N TRP A 32 42.43 6.16 16.77
CA TRP A 32 42.89 5.91 15.41
C TRP A 32 43.25 4.45 15.20
N VAL A 33 42.83 3.88 14.09
CA VAL A 33 43.10 2.51 13.67
C VAL A 33 43.71 2.48 12.26
N ARG A 34 44.37 1.40 11.90
CA ARG A 34 44.86 1.20 10.53
C ARG A 34 43.69 0.99 9.60
N ALA A 35 43.77 1.54 8.39
CA ALA A 35 42.74 1.43 7.36
C ALA A 35 43.00 0.18 6.49
N ASP A 36 42.99 -1.00 7.11
CA ASP A 36 43.22 -2.31 6.49
C ASP A 36 41.99 -3.22 6.53
N LEU A 37 40.89 -2.71 7.08
CA LEU A 37 39.60 -3.40 7.09
C LEU A 37 38.59 -2.64 6.25
N VAL A 38 37.73 -3.38 5.56
CA VAL A 38 36.57 -2.84 4.82
C VAL A 38 35.29 -3.13 5.58
N ALA A 39 34.53 -2.09 5.85
CA ALA A 39 33.22 -2.18 6.50
C ALA A 39 32.10 -1.88 5.52
N GLU A 40 31.02 -2.61 5.61
CA GLU A 40 29.76 -2.27 4.97
C GLU A 40 28.97 -1.37 5.91
N VAL A 41 28.60 -0.18 5.41
CA VAL A 41 27.90 0.84 6.18
C VAL A 41 26.68 1.30 5.38
N ASN A 42 25.51 1.23 5.98
CA ASN A 42 24.33 1.88 5.43
C ASN A 42 24.31 3.35 5.89
N PHE A 43 24.09 4.29 4.98
CA PHE A 43 24.09 5.72 5.30
C PHE A 43 23.12 6.48 4.41
N THR A 44 22.73 7.68 4.85
CA THR A 44 21.71 8.48 4.14
C THR A 44 22.36 9.32 3.04
N GLU A 45 23.48 9.98 3.31
CA GLU A 45 24.20 10.87 2.38
C GLU A 45 25.64 11.11 2.84
N PHE A 46 26.49 11.56 1.92
CA PHE A 46 27.76 12.20 2.24
C PHE A 46 27.54 13.72 2.41
N THR A 47 28.18 14.32 3.40
CA THR A 47 28.27 15.78 3.48
C THR A 47 29.19 16.33 2.37
N ALA A 48 29.14 17.64 2.12
CA ALA A 48 30.06 18.29 1.18
C ALA A 48 31.54 18.05 1.52
N ASP A 49 31.86 17.77 2.79
CA ASP A 49 33.20 17.48 3.28
C ASP A 49 33.52 15.97 3.30
N GLY A 50 32.70 15.14 2.67
CA GLY A 50 32.91 13.68 2.53
C GLY A 50 32.64 12.87 3.81
N VAL A 51 31.90 13.40 4.77
CA VAL A 51 31.53 12.70 6.02
C VAL A 51 30.18 12.01 5.84
N ILE A 52 30.10 10.74 6.27
CA ILE A 52 28.87 9.95 6.26
C ILE A 52 27.89 10.46 7.34
N ARG A 53 26.66 10.80 6.94
CA ARG A 53 25.57 11.11 7.87
C ARG A 53 24.72 9.88 8.18
N HIS A 54 24.43 9.70 9.48
CA HIS A 54 23.59 8.61 9.99
C HIS A 54 24.07 7.21 9.53
N GLY A 55 25.39 6.99 9.56
CA GLY A 55 25.98 5.71 9.20
C GLY A 55 25.61 4.61 10.20
N SER A 56 25.11 3.48 9.70
CA SER A 56 24.89 2.25 10.47
C SER A 56 25.82 1.16 9.98
N PHE A 57 26.65 0.64 10.85
CA PHE A 57 27.56 -0.46 10.55
C PHE A 57 26.77 -1.75 10.33
N LEU A 58 26.97 -2.42 9.17
CA LEU A 58 26.32 -3.67 8.80
C LEU A 58 27.21 -4.89 8.99
N GLY A 59 28.52 -4.75 8.79
CA GLY A 59 29.47 -5.86 8.94
C GLY A 59 30.85 -5.57 8.35
N LEU A 60 31.80 -6.50 8.55
CA LEU A 60 33.09 -6.49 7.88
C LEU A 60 33.05 -7.25 6.56
N ARG A 61 33.68 -6.68 5.53
CA ARG A 61 33.82 -7.28 4.19
C ARG A 61 35.21 -7.92 4.09
N HIS A 62 35.27 -9.22 4.37
CA HIS A 62 36.50 -10.01 4.26
C HIS A 62 36.85 -10.40 2.81
N ASP A 63 35.96 -10.15 1.88
CA ASP A 63 36.06 -10.44 0.45
C ASP A 63 36.66 -9.26 -0.36
N LYS A 64 36.83 -8.09 0.26
CA LYS A 64 37.40 -6.90 -0.39
C LYS A 64 38.70 -6.44 0.30
N ASP A 65 39.71 -6.09 -0.52
CA ASP A 65 40.93 -5.46 -0.06
C ASP A 65 40.72 -3.95 0.13
N ALA A 66 41.16 -3.41 1.28
CA ALA A 66 40.99 -1.99 1.60
C ALA A 66 41.66 -1.05 0.59
N THR A 67 42.72 -1.52 -0.09
CA THR A 67 43.41 -0.74 -1.14
C THR A 67 42.62 -0.61 -2.43
N GLN A 68 41.59 -1.44 -2.62
CA GLN A 68 40.72 -1.46 -3.81
C GLN A 68 39.41 -0.68 -3.59
N VAL A 69 39.18 -0.19 -2.37
CA VAL A 69 38.01 0.64 -2.07
C VAL A 69 38.28 2.05 -2.56
N THR A 70 37.63 2.42 -3.61
CA THR A 70 37.55 3.81 -4.11
C THR A 70 36.21 4.42 -3.70
N VAL A 71 36.17 5.75 -3.52
CA VAL A 71 34.90 6.47 -3.41
C VAL A 71 34.13 6.21 -4.71
N GLU A 72 33.03 5.51 -4.63
CA GLU A 72 32.12 5.38 -5.75
C GLU A 72 31.56 6.78 -6.01
N GLU A 73 32.10 7.45 -7.01
CA GLU A 73 31.43 8.62 -7.58
C GLU A 73 30.08 8.12 -8.11
N PRO A 74 28.95 8.78 -7.75
CA PRO A 74 27.68 8.44 -8.35
C PRO A 74 27.88 8.52 -9.87
N GLN A 75 27.78 7.41 -10.57
CA GLN A 75 27.68 7.45 -12.01
C GLN A 75 26.36 8.14 -12.30
N GLU A 76 26.38 9.44 -12.51
CA GLU A 76 25.31 10.16 -13.12
C GLU A 76 25.19 9.63 -14.55
N GLU A 77 24.31 8.62 -14.75
CA GLU A 77 23.74 8.43 -16.08
C GLU A 77 23.13 9.78 -16.47
N PRO A 78 23.42 10.29 -17.69
CA PRO A 78 22.94 11.59 -18.11
C PRO A 78 21.39 11.59 -18.04
N GLN A 79 20.87 12.09 -16.93
CA GLN A 79 19.45 12.34 -16.77
C GLN A 79 19.08 13.40 -17.79
N ARG A 80 18.25 13.05 -18.75
CA ARG A 80 17.51 14.07 -19.50
C ARG A 80 16.70 14.85 -18.48
N ALA A 81 17.10 16.09 -18.24
CA ALA A 81 16.60 16.95 -17.16
C ALA A 81 15.06 17.15 -17.15
N ASP A 82 14.40 16.77 -18.25
CA ASP A 82 12.96 16.97 -18.47
C ASP A 82 12.11 15.73 -18.13
N ASP A 83 12.69 14.51 -18.13
CA ASP A 83 11.96 13.25 -17.85
C ASP A 83 11.77 12.95 -16.35
N SER A 84 12.38 13.73 -15.48
CA SER A 84 12.32 13.52 -14.03
C SER A 84 11.16 14.24 -13.33
N LYS A 85 10.43 15.12 -14.02
CA LYS A 85 9.30 15.87 -13.48
C LYS A 85 7.98 15.30 -13.98
N VAL A 86 7.11 14.85 -13.05
CA VAL A 86 5.80 14.25 -13.34
C VAL A 86 4.74 15.01 -12.56
N GLY A 87 3.72 15.54 -13.23
CA GLY A 87 2.64 16.30 -12.60
C GLY A 87 3.12 17.44 -11.69
N GLY A 88 4.25 18.07 -12.05
CA GLY A 88 4.86 19.13 -11.24
C GLY A 88 5.76 18.63 -10.10
N VAL A 89 5.78 17.33 -9.80
CA VAL A 89 6.61 16.72 -8.74
C VAL A 89 7.93 16.23 -9.31
N GLN A 90 9.04 16.59 -8.68
CA GLN A 90 10.37 16.11 -9.05
C GLN A 90 10.54 14.64 -8.59
N ILE A 91 10.86 13.74 -9.51
CA ILE A 91 11.08 12.32 -9.24
C ILE A 91 12.57 12.02 -9.22
N SER A 92 13.12 11.81 -8.05
CA SER A 92 14.51 11.38 -7.89
C SER A 92 14.68 9.91 -8.28
N ASN A 93 15.81 9.56 -8.92
CA ASN A 93 16.07 8.21 -9.39
C ASN A 93 14.93 7.65 -10.27
N ALA A 94 14.39 8.45 -11.20
CA ALA A 94 13.25 8.11 -12.04
C ALA A 94 13.44 6.79 -12.81
N ASN A 95 14.67 6.47 -13.19
CA ASN A 95 15.03 5.26 -13.95
C ASN A 95 15.19 3.99 -13.07
N ARG A 96 15.13 4.13 -11.73
CA ARG A 96 15.24 2.97 -10.84
C ARG A 96 14.11 2.00 -11.11
N LYS A 97 14.44 0.72 -11.34
CA LYS A 97 13.46 -0.35 -11.53
C LYS A 97 12.66 -0.59 -10.26
N VAL A 98 11.34 -0.47 -10.35
CA VAL A 98 10.40 -0.75 -9.25
C VAL A 98 9.73 -2.10 -9.46
N PHE A 99 9.39 -2.43 -10.70
CA PHE A 99 8.90 -3.75 -11.12
C PHE A 99 9.88 -4.32 -12.15
N PRO A 100 10.91 -5.06 -11.73
CA PRO A 100 11.96 -5.52 -12.63
C PRO A 100 11.46 -6.43 -13.74
N ASP A 101 10.52 -7.33 -13.42
CA ASP A 101 9.90 -8.27 -14.35
C ASP A 101 9.09 -7.57 -15.46
N ALA A 102 8.42 -6.47 -15.14
CA ALA A 102 7.67 -5.63 -16.09
C ALA A 102 8.54 -4.53 -16.71
N GLY A 103 9.79 -4.39 -16.31
CA GLY A 103 10.69 -3.32 -16.75
C GLY A 103 10.27 -1.92 -16.28
N CYS A 104 9.26 -1.80 -15.40
CA CYS A 104 8.72 -0.51 -14.97
C CYS A 104 9.61 0.17 -13.94
N THR A 105 9.80 1.47 -14.12
CA THR A 105 10.65 2.33 -13.31
C THR A 105 9.83 3.13 -12.29
N LYS A 106 10.53 3.83 -11.40
CA LYS A 106 9.90 4.78 -10.47
C LYS A 106 9.21 5.94 -11.21
N GLY A 107 9.76 6.40 -12.32
CA GLY A 107 9.13 7.36 -13.20
C GLY A 107 7.83 6.83 -13.81
N ASP A 108 7.77 5.54 -14.18
CA ASP A 108 6.55 4.92 -14.69
C ASP A 108 5.47 4.83 -13.61
N VAL A 109 5.83 4.51 -12.36
CA VAL A 109 4.91 4.53 -11.22
C VAL A 109 4.35 5.93 -11.00
N ALA A 110 5.18 6.97 -11.04
CA ALA A 110 4.74 8.35 -10.91
C ALA A 110 3.80 8.76 -12.06
N ARG A 111 4.12 8.42 -13.31
CA ARG A 111 3.26 8.66 -14.48
C ARG A 111 1.94 7.89 -14.44
N HIS A 112 1.94 6.68 -13.85
CA HIS A 112 0.70 5.98 -13.60
C HIS A 112 -0.21 6.80 -12.69
N TYR A 113 0.29 7.29 -11.54
CA TYR A 113 -0.50 8.08 -10.60
C TYR A 113 -0.86 9.48 -11.13
N GLU A 114 -0.07 10.06 -12.01
CA GLU A 114 -0.47 11.25 -12.76
C GLU A 114 -1.70 10.96 -13.64
N ARG A 115 -1.66 9.86 -14.39
CA ARG A 115 -2.72 9.47 -15.32
C ARG A 115 -4.03 9.10 -14.64
N VAL A 116 -3.97 8.24 -13.61
CA VAL A 116 -5.17 7.76 -12.88
C VAL A 116 -5.62 8.73 -11.79
N GLY A 117 -4.75 9.67 -11.41
CA GLY A 117 -4.91 10.54 -10.25
C GLY A 117 -6.23 11.29 -10.18
N PRO A 118 -6.71 11.97 -11.22
CA PRO A 118 -7.99 12.66 -11.18
C PRO A 118 -9.13 11.72 -10.78
N ARG A 119 -9.27 10.59 -11.48
CA ARG A 119 -10.32 9.60 -11.22
C ARG A 119 -10.14 8.90 -9.86
N MET A 120 -8.90 8.67 -9.46
CA MET A 120 -8.58 8.07 -8.17
C MET A 120 -8.97 9.01 -7.02
N ILE A 121 -8.70 10.32 -7.12
CA ILE A 121 -9.08 11.32 -6.11
C ILE A 121 -10.60 11.42 -5.96
N ASP A 122 -11.36 11.37 -7.05
CA ASP A 122 -12.82 11.38 -7.00
C ASP A 122 -13.38 10.21 -6.15
N LEU A 123 -12.71 9.05 -6.17
CA LEU A 123 -13.15 7.85 -5.46
C LEU A 123 -12.58 7.72 -4.04
N MET A 124 -11.37 8.20 -3.81
CA MET A 124 -10.65 7.98 -2.56
C MET A 124 -10.26 9.25 -1.81
N GLY A 125 -10.40 10.42 -2.41
CA GLY A 125 -9.96 11.68 -1.82
C GLY A 125 -10.58 11.92 -0.45
N HIS A 126 -9.83 12.63 0.41
CA HIS A 126 -10.22 12.95 1.78
C HIS A 126 -10.43 11.74 2.71
N ARG A 127 -9.76 10.60 2.44
CA ARG A 127 -9.77 9.43 3.32
C ARG A 127 -8.40 9.20 3.93
N PRO A 128 -8.31 8.87 5.22
CA PRO A 128 -7.04 8.44 5.79
C PRO A 128 -6.45 7.27 5.00
N LEU A 129 -5.14 7.31 4.80
CA LEU A 129 -4.38 6.38 3.98
C LEU A 129 -3.49 5.48 4.83
N SER A 130 -3.34 4.24 4.40
CA SER A 130 -2.21 3.40 4.70
C SER A 130 -1.45 3.15 3.39
N LEU A 131 -0.19 3.55 3.34
CA LEU A 131 0.65 3.45 2.16
C LEU A 131 1.50 2.18 2.23
N PHE A 132 1.50 1.37 1.17
CA PHE A 132 2.47 0.29 1.06
C PHE A 132 3.65 0.78 0.23
N ARG A 133 4.80 0.89 0.88
CA ARG A 133 6.00 1.50 0.33
C ARG A 133 7.07 0.48 0.06
N CYS A 134 7.69 0.56 -1.11
CA CYS A 134 8.84 -0.23 -1.54
C CYS A 134 9.92 0.73 -2.06
N PRO A 135 10.69 1.41 -1.19
CA PRO A 135 11.64 2.45 -1.62
C PRO A 135 12.72 1.95 -2.58
N SER A 136 13.08 0.67 -2.50
CA SER A 136 14.08 0.01 -3.36
C SER A 136 13.48 -0.84 -4.49
N GLY A 137 12.14 -0.77 -4.71
CA GLY A 137 11.42 -1.64 -5.63
C GLY A 137 10.80 -2.84 -4.93
N ILE A 138 9.97 -3.63 -5.66
CA ILE A 138 9.20 -4.73 -5.07
C ILE A 138 10.06 -5.91 -4.59
N ASP A 139 11.26 -6.07 -5.11
CA ASP A 139 12.21 -7.10 -4.69
C ASP A 139 12.99 -6.69 -3.43
N GLY A 140 12.88 -5.43 -3.02
CA GLY A 140 13.48 -4.90 -1.81
C GLY A 140 12.55 -4.99 -0.61
N GLN A 141 12.97 -4.36 0.50
CA GLN A 141 12.14 -4.28 1.69
C GLN A 141 10.93 -3.37 1.45
N CYS A 142 9.74 -3.92 1.64
CA CYS A 142 8.47 -3.19 1.60
C CYS A 142 7.83 -3.17 2.98
N PHE A 143 7.08 -2.10 3.27
CA PHE A 143 6.39 -1.95 4.56
C PHE A 143 5.12 -1.10 4.43
N PHE A 144 4.18 -1.32 5.35
CA PHE A 144 3.04 -0.44 5.51
C PHE A 144 3.39 0.78 6.37
N GLN A 145 3.07 1.97 5.85
CA GLN A 145 3.09 3.21 6.62
C GLN A 145 1.65 3.68 6.86
N LYS A 146 1.23 3.62 8.11
CA LYS A 146 -0.11 4.02 8.57
C LYS A 146 -0.12 5.48 9.05
N HIS A 147 0.96 5.89 9.73
CA HIS A 147 1.10 7.21 10.32
C HIS A 147 2.18 8.04 9.62
N ASP A 148 2.06 9.36 9.70
CA ASP A 148 3.16 10.23 9.33
C ASP A 148 4.19 10.29 10.46
N SER A 149 5.34 9.69 10.24
CA SER A 149 6.50 9.77 11.14
C SER A 149 7.46 10.92 10.79
N GLY A 150 7.04 11.84 9.93
CA GLY A 150 7.86 12.89 9.34
C GLY A 150 8.46 12.51 8.00
N GLY A 151 8.85 13.52 7.23
CA GLY A 151 9.51 13.35 5.93
C GLY A 151 8.59 13.05 4.74
N MET A 152 7.26 12.95 4.94
CA MET A 152 6.33 12.86 3.82
C MET A 152 6.07 14.25 3.22
N PRO A 153 5.94 14.33 1.88
CA PRO A 153 5.75 15.62 1.18
C PRO A 153 4.51 16.39 1.65
N ASP A 154 4.59 17.73 1.64
CA ASP A 154 3.48 18.63 1.99
C ASP A 154 2.29 18.56 1.03
N ALA A 155 2.47 17.96 -0.14
CA ALA A 155 1.38 17.66 -1.07
C ALA A 155 0.35 16.67 -0.49
N LEU A 156 0.74 15.86 0.52
CA LEU A 156 -0.17 15.04 1.32
C LEU A 156 -0.68 15.86 2.51
N SER A 157 -1.97 15.86 2.69
CA SER A 157 -2.62 16.48 3.85
C SER A 157 -2.52 15.56 5.08
N ARG A 158 -2.67 16.15 6.26
CA ARG A 158 -2.56 15.44 7.55
C ARG A 158 -3.83 15.63 8.38
N VAL A 159 -4.22 14.60 9.10
CA VAL A 159 -5.31 14.63 10.08
C VAL A 159 -4.89 13.87 11.32
N SER A 160 -5.02 14.50 12.49
CA SER A 160 -4.78 13.84 13.77
C SER A 160 -5.98 12.99 14.14
N ILE A 161 -5.76 11.71 14.43
CA ILE A 161 -6.80 10.73 14.74
C ILE A 161 -6.46 10.07 16.07
N GLU A 162 -7.40 10.13 17.01
CA GLU A 162 -7.32 9.37 18.27
C GLU A 162 -7.47 7.87 17.99
N GLU A 163 -6.51 7.08 18.43
CA GLU A 163 -6.50 5.62 18.31
C GLU A 163 -7.18 4.95 19.49
N SER A 164 -7.33 3.62 19.44
CA SER A 164 -8.05 2.84 20.47
C SER A 164 -7.34 2.80 21.82
N ASP A 165 -6.05 3.11 21.88
CA ASP A 165 -5.23 3.23 23.09
C ASP A 165 -5.31 4.63 23.73
N GLY A 166 -6.00 5.58 23.08
CA GLY A 166 -6.17 6.97 23.53
C GLY A 166 -5.09 7.91 23.04
N ASP A 167 -4.06 7.43 22.36
CA ASP A 167 -3.04 8.27 21.76
C ASP A 167 -3.52 8.83 20.43
N ALA A 168 -3.04 10.02 20.06
CA ALA A 168 -3.32 10.64 18.77
C ALA A 168 -2.15 10.40 17.81
N ALA A 169 -2.47 9.97 16.60
CA ALA A 169 -1.50 9.79 15.53
C ALA A 169 -1.90 10.59 14.27
N ASP A 170 -0.91 11.12 13.57
CA ASP A 170 -1.13 11.86 12.32
C ASP A 170 -1.22 10.89 11.15
N TYR A 171 -2.38 10.92 10.48
CA TYR A 171 -2.65 10.15 9.27
C TYR A 171 -2.52 11.04 8.05
N LEU A 172 -1.99 10.46 6.98
CA LEU A 172 -1.93 11.10 5.67
C LEU A 172 -3.25 10.90 4.91
N TYR A 173 -3.63 11.88 4.10
CA TYR A 173 -4.69 11.76 3.12
C TYR A 173 -4.40 12.60 1.87
N ALA A 174 -4.97 12.19 0.73
CA ALA A 174 -4.81 12.86 -0.54
C ALA A 174 -6.05 13.69 -0.87
N THR A 175 -5.83 14.88 -1.43
CA THR A 175 -6.90 15.78 -1.88
C THR A 175 -6.78 16.13 -3.37
N ARG A 176 -5.61 15.91 -3.97
CA ARG A 176 -5.27 16.26 -5.34
C ARG A 176 -4.39 15.19 -5.97
N PRO A 177 -4.35 15.08 -7.32
CA PRO A 177 -3.52 14.10 -8.00
C PRO A 177 -2.03 14.18 -7.67
N ASP A 178 -1.49 15.39 -7.46
CA ASP A 178 -0.08 15.59 -7.10
C ASP A 178 0.29 14.98 -5.74
N SER A 179 -0.68 14.83 -4.82
CA SER A 179 -0.49 14.09 -3.56
C SER A 179 -0.09 12.63 -3.81
N LEU A 180 -0.70 11.98 -4.81
CA LEU A 180 -0.41 10.59 -5.17
C LEU A 180 0.99 10.48 -5.80
N ILE A 181 1.33 11.42 -6.68
CA ILE A 181 2.64 11.46 -7.34
C ILE A 181 3.74 11.71 -6.30
N ALA A 182 3.50 12.60 -5.36
CA ALA A 182 4.44 12.90 -4.28
C ALA A 182 4.65 11.70 -3.34
N ALA A 183 3.60 10.93 -3.04
CA ALA A 183 3.75 9.68 -2.30
C ALA A 183 4.51 8.61 -3.10
N ALA A 184 4.29 8.53 -4.42
CA ALA A 184 5.05 7.63 -5.29
C ALA A 184 6.55 8.02 -5.34
N GLN A 185 6.88 9.32 -5.33
CA GLN A 185 8.26 9.81 -5.15
C GLN A 185 8.90 9.24 -3.88
N MET A 186 8.11 9.05 -2.80
CA MET A 186 8.56 8.45 -1.54
C MET A 186 8.52 6.92 -1.54
N GLY A 187 8.31 6.29 -2.70
CA GLY A 187 8.29 4.83 -2.88
C GLY A 187 6.96 4.17 -2.55
N SER A 188 5.87 4.92 -2.44
CA SER A 188 4.53 4.34 -2.27
C SER A 188 4.09 3.67 -3.57
N ILE A 189 3.69 2.40 -3.48
CA ILE A 189 3.17 1.61 -4.59
C ILE A 189 1.67 1.38 -4.41
N GLU A 190 1.22 0.98 -3.21
CA GLU A 190 -0.19 0.75 -2.95
C GLU A 190 -0.77 1.83 -2.04
N TYR A 191 -2.00 2.22 -2.33
CA TYR A 191 -2.82 3.13 -1.53
C TYR A 191 -4.00 2.37 -0.96
N HIS A 192 -4.07 2.27 0.36
CA HIS A 192 -5.16 1.63 1.07
C HIS A 192 -5.94 2.71 1.83
N ILE A 193 -7.25 2.69 1.71
CA ILE A 193 -8.14 3.75 2.21
C ILE A 193 -9.06 3.27 3.31
N TRP A 194 -9.37 4.16 4.25
CA TRP A 194 -10.46 3.96 5.19
C TRP A 194 -11.83 3.98 4.51
N GLY A 195 -12.80 3.30 5.11
CA GLY A 195 -14.20 3.37 4.71
C GLY A 195 -14.91 4.67 5.12
N ALA A 196 -14.21 5.64 5.74
CA ALA A 196 -14.73 6.95 6.12
C ALA A 196 -13.82 8.08 5.59
N ARG A 197 -14.36 9.30 5.51
CA ARG A 197 -13.63 10.52 5.14
C ARG A 197 -13.26 11.32 6.38
N VAL A 198 -12.22 12.16 6.27
CA VAL A 198 -11.66 12.97 7.37
C VAL A 198 -12.65 13.95 7.99
N ASP A 199 -13.67 14.39 7.26
CA ASP A 199 -14.72 15.30 7.76
C ASP A 199 -15.69 14.60 8.73
N ARG A 200 -15.83 13.29 8.67
CA ARG A 200 -16.68 12.47 9.54
C ARG A 200 -16.12 11.07 9.73
N LEU A 201 -15.04 10.96 10.47
CA LEU A 201 -14.31 9.69 10.70
C LEU A 201 -15.15 8.59 11.34
N ASP A 202 -16.17 8.94 12.14
CA ASP A 202 -17.05 7.99 12.83
C ASP A 202 -18.26 7.54 12.00
N ARG A 203 -18.39 8.03 10.77
CA ARG A 203 -19.52 7.75 9.88
C ARG A 203 -18.99 7.20 8.54
N PRO A 204 -18.81 5.88 8.44
CA PRO A 204 -18.36 5.27 7.18
C PRO A 204 -19.38 5.49 6.07
N ASP A 205 -18.85 5.77 4.87
CA ASP A 205 -19.62 5.94 3.63
C ASP A 205 -19.32 4.83 2.63
N ARG A 206 -18.53 3.83 3.03
CA ARG A 206 -18.13 2.69 2.21
C ARG A 206 -18.13 1.41 3.05
N LEU A 207 -18.72 0.36 2.51
CA LEU A 207 -18.68 -0.99 3.03
C LEU A 207 -18.04 -1.90 1.98
N VAL A 208 -17.14 -2.79 2.39
CA VAL A 208 -16.37 -3.67 1.51
C VAL A 208 -16.41 -5.10 2.02
N PHE A 209 -16.74 -6.04 1.16
CA PHE A 209 -16.48 -7.47 1.34
C PHE A 209 -15.27 -7.83 0.45
N ASP A 210 -14.14 -8.14 1.06
CA ASP A 210 -12.94 -8.59 0.36
C ASP A 210 -12.99 -10.13 0.26
N LEU A 211 -13.14 -10.64 -0.94
CA LEU A 211 -13.23 -12.07 -1.21
C LEU A 211 -11.82 -12.63 -1.41
N ASP A 212 -11.28 -13.26 -0.38
CA ASP A 212 -9.91 -13.76 -0.33
C ASP A 212 -9.90 -15.30 -0.46
N PRO A 213 -9.56 -15.85 -1.65
CA PRO A 213 -9.56 -17.29 -1.88
C PRO A 213 -8.35 -17.97 -1.23
N ASP A 214 -8.54 -19.21 -0.76
CA ASP A 214 -7.43 -20.11 -0.44
C ASP A 214 -6.56 -20.40 -1.68
N GLU A 215 -5.32 -20.83 -1.47
CA GLU A 215 -4.33 -21.04 -2.55
C GLU A 215 -4.77 -22.09 -3.59
N GLY A 216 -5.64 -23.00 -3.21
CA GLY A 216 -6.15 -24.08 -4.09
C GLY A 216 -7.39 -23.72 -4.90
N LEU A 217 -7.90 -22.47 -4.81
CA LEU A 217 -9.09 -22.03 -5.55
C LEU A 217 -8.71 -21.24 -6.78
N ASP A 218 -9.43 -21.48 -7.86
CA ASP A 218 -9.23 -20.83 -9.15
C ASP A 218 -10.13 -19.57 -9.33
N TRP A 219 -9.80 -18.79 -10.34
CA TRP A 219 -10.53 -17.54 -10.65
C TRP A 219 -12.05 -17.75 -10.85
N PRO A 220 -12.53 -18.78 -11.53
CA PRO A 220 -13.98 -19.03 -11.67
C PRO A 220 -14.70 -19.12 -10.32
N ASP A 221 -14.07 -19.69 -9.28
CA ASP A 221 -14.68 -19.83 -7.96
C ASP A 221 -14.82 -18.45 -7.29
N VAL A 222 -13.79 -17.60 -7.38
CA VAL A 222 -13.79 -16.24 -6.82
C VAL A 222 -14.82 -15.37 -7.53
N ARG A 223 -14.85 -15.47 -8.85
CA ARG A 223 -15.83 -14.75 -9.69
C ARG A 223 -17.26 -15.15 -9.33
N ALA A 224 -17.54 -16.44 -9.24
CA ALA A 224 -18.87 -16.93 -8.84
C ALA A 224 -19.24 -16.46 -7.42
N ALA A 225 -18.31 -16.46 -6.48
CA ALA A 225 -18.53 -15.93 -5.13
C ALA A 225 -18.90 -14.45 -5.14
N ALA A 226 -18.25 -13.63 -5.99
CA ALA A 226 -18.61 -12.21 -6.13
C ALA A 226 -20.05 -12.02 -6.58
N PHE A 227 -20.51 -12.83 -7.53
CA PHE A 227 -21.92 -12.81 -7.97
C PHE A 227 -22.89 -13.29 -6.88
N GLU A 228 -22.52 -14.31 -6.10
CA GLU A 228 -23.35 -14.77 -4.98
C GLU A 228 -23.50 -13.70 -3.90
N VAL A 229 -22.40 -13.03 -3.52
CA VAL A 229 -22.42 -11.90 -2.58
C VAL A 229 -23.28 -10.75 -3.13
N ARG A 230 -23.10 -10.38 -4.41
CA ARG A 230 -23.97 -9.40 -5.09
C ARG A 230 -25.45 -9.77 -4.98
N ASN A 231 -25.81 -11.01 -5.33
CA ASN A 231 -27.19 -11.46 -5.33
C ASN A 231 -27.81 -11.43 -3.93
N ALA A 232 -27.06 -11.83 -2.91
CA ALA A 232 -27.48 -11.76 -1.51
C ALA A 232 -27.70 -10.30 -1.08
N LEU A 233 -26.79 -9.37 -1.43
CA LEU A 233 -26.96 -7.93 -1.17
C LEU A 233 -28.18 -7.37 -1.91
N THR A 234 -28.39 -7.74 -3.17
CA THR A 234 -29.55 -7.33 -3.96
C THR A 234 -30.85 -7.83 -3.33
N ALA A 235 -30.87 -9.06 -2.81
CA ALA A 235 -32.04 -9.59 -2.08
C ALA A 235 -32.34 -8.81 -0.80
N LEU A 236 -31.34 -8.17 -0.18
CA LEU A 236 -31.53 -7.22 0.93
C LEU A 236 -31.98 -5.83 0.45
N GLY A 237 -32.03 -5.58 -0.87
CA GLY A 237 -32.34 -4.27 -1.46
C GLY A 237 -31.14 -3.35 -1.56
N LEU A 238 -29.92 -3.89 -1.53
CA LEU A 238 -28.68 -3.15 -1.61
C LEU A 238 -27.99 -3.37 -2.96
N GLN A 239 -27.53 -2.27 -3.58
CA GLN A 239 -26.76 -2.30 -4.82
C GLN A 239 -25.27 -2.30 -4.50
N SER A 240 -24.49 -3.05 -5.26
CA SER A 240 -23.05 -3.18 -5.07
C SER A 240 -22.26 -3.04 -6.36
N GLY A 241 -21.01 -2.66 -6.24
CA GLY A 241 -20.04 -2.66 -7.32
C GLY A 241 -18.92 -3.67 -7.08
N ALA A 242 -18.17 -3.95 -8.13
CA ALA A 242 -17.03 -4.85 -8.10
C ALA A 242 -15.73 -4.11 -8.38
N ILE A 243 -14.64 -4.51 -7.67
CA ILE A 243 -13.28 -4.10 -7.95
C ILE A 243 -12.43 -5.36 -7.97
N VAL A 244 -11.80 -5.67 -9.11
CA VAL A 244 -10.74 -6.68 -9.12
C VAL A 244 -9.51 -6.10 -8.43
N THR A 245 -8.94 -6.84 -7.48
CA THR A 245 -7.95 -6.26 -6.56
C THR A 245 -6.54 -6.16 -7.13
N GLY A 246 -6.30 -6.63 -8.35
CA GLY A 246 -4.95 -6.78 -8.90
C GLY A 246 -4.13 -7.88 -8.19
N GLY A 247 -4.77 -8.65 -7.32
CA GLY A 247 -4.24 -9.82 -6.63
C GLY A 247 -4.98 -11.08 -7.06
N LYS A 248 -5.52 -11.83 -6.09
CA LYS A 248 -6.34 -13.03 -6.31
C LYS A 248 -7.84 -12.80 -6.10
N GLY A 249 -8.20 -11.72 -5.40
CA GLY A 249 -9.54 -11.48 -4.89
C GLY A 249 -10.35 -10.42 -5.63
N VAL A 250 -11.59 -10.26 -5.21
CA VAL A 250 -12.53 -9.25 -5.66
C VAL A 250 -13.10 -8.54 -4.43
N HIS A 251 -13.15 -7.21 -4.46
CA HIS A 251 -13.97 -6.44 -3.52
C HIS A 251 -15.39 -6.30 -4.09
N VAL A 252 -16.36 -6.75 -3.33
CA VAL A 252 -17.76 -6.36 -3.51
C VAL A 252 -18.04 -5.24 -2.52
N TRP A 253 -18.42 -4.06 -3.01
CA TRP A 253 -18.50 -2.87 -2.17
C TRP A 253 -19.76 -2.05 -2.42
N LEU A 254 -20.14 -1.29 -1.40
CA LEU A 254 -21.33 -0.44 -1.41
C LEU A 254 -20.95 0.98 -0.99
N ALA A 255 -21.62 1.97 -1.59
CA ALA A 255 -21.60 3.36 -1.12
C ALA A 255 -22.75 3.58 -0.14
N LEU A 256 -22.44 4.12 1.03
CA LEU A 256 -23.40 4.31 2.11
C LEU A 256 -23.67 5.79 2.38
N ARG A 257 -24.92 6.11 2.70
CA ARG A 257 -25.26 7.35 3.40
C ARG A 257 -24.66 7.30 4.79
N ARG A 258 -24.00 8.36 5.24
CA ARG A 258 -23.30 8.46 6.53
C ARG A 258 -24.27 8.59 7.72
N THR A 259 -25.24 7.69 7.82
CA THR A 259 -26.29 7.68 8.86
C THR A 259 -25.97 6.72 10.01
N ARG A 260 -25.12 5.72 9.78
CA ARG A 260 -24.71 4.71 10.78
C ARG A 260 -23.24 4.86 11.14
N GLY A 261 -22.88 4.49 12.38
CA GLY A 261 -21.49 4.44 12.84
C GLY A 261 -20.82 3.10 12.52
N TRP A 262 -19.53 3.01 12.82
CA TRP A 262 -18.71 1.82 12.59
C TRP A 262 -19.25 0.56 13.27
N GLU A 263 -19.78 0.67 14.47
CA GLU A 263 -20.34 -0.48 15.19
C GLU A 263 -21.45 -1.17 14.39
N THR A 264 -22.40 -0.36 13.87
CA THR A 264 -23.51 -0.88 13.05
C THR A 264 -23.03 -1.47 11.74
N VAL A 265 -22.11 -0.78 11.04
CA VAL A 265 -21.59 -1.23 9.74
C VAL A 265 -20.76 -2.50 9.91
N LYS A 266 -19.94 -2.59 10.94
CA LYS A 266 -19.17 -3.78 11.29
C LYS A 266 -20.09 -4.95 11.64
N LEU A 267 -21.11 -4.71 12.49
CA LEU A 267 -22.05 -5.76 12.86
C LEU A 267 -22.82 -6.28 11.65
N PHE A 268 -23.32 -5.40 10.80
CA PHE A 268 -23.99 -5.78 9.56
C PHE A 268 -23.10 -6.63 8.66
N SER A 269 -21.88 -6.16 8.37
CA SER A 269 -20.94 -6.87 7.48
C SER A 269 -20.49 -8.23 8.08
N LYS A 270 -20.29 -8.28 9.38
CA LYS A 270 -19.99 -9.53 10.10
C LYS A 270 -21.14 -10.52 9.99
N THR A 271 -22.37 -10.10 10.34
CA THR A 271 -23.56 -10.94 10.25
C THR A 271 -23.76 -11.45 8.84
N PHE A 272 -23.67 -10.58 7.81
CA PHE A 272 -23.77 -10.96 6.42
C PHE A 272 -22.76 -12.05 6.03
N ALA A 273 -21.48 -11.88 6.35
CA ALA A 273 -20.45 -12.86 6.04
C ALA A 273 -20.69 -14.20 6.75
N HIS A 274 -21.17 -14.16 8.02
CA HIS A 274 -21.48 -15.38 8.76
C HIS A 274 -22.72 -16.12 8.19
N VAL A 275 -23.74 -15.39 7.75
CA VAL A 275 -24.91 -15.99 7.08
C VAL A 275 -24.50 -16.67 5.79
N MET A 276 -23.72 -16.00 4.94
CA MET A 276 -23.18 -16.59 3.72
C MET A 276 -22.38 -17.87 3.98
N ALA A 277 -21.52 -17.83 5.02
CA ALA A 277 -20.73 -18.99 5.40
C ALA A 277 -21.56 -20.12 6.01
N ALA A 278 -22.64 -19.83 6.73
CA ALA A 278 -23.56 -20.83 7.28
C ALA A 278 -24.39 -21.51 6.19
N GLN A 279 -24.84 -20.75 5.19
CA GLN A 279 -25.62 -21.26 4.05
C GLN A 279 -24.77 -22.13 3.11
N ASN A 280 -23.48 -21.87 3.00
CA ASN A 280 -22.58 -22.63 2.12
C ASN A 280 -21.20 -22.86 2.80
N PRO A 281 -21.15 -23.72 3.85
CA PRO A 281 -19.98 -23.88 4.71
C PRO A 281 -18.78 -24.56 4.01
N ASP A 282 -19.03 -25.28 2.93
CA ASP A 282 -17.97 -25.89 2.14
C ASP A 282 -17.24 -24.89 1.26
N ARG A 283 -17.87 -23.77 0.94
CA ARG A 283 -17.38 -22.76 0.02
C ARG A 283 -16.86 -21.49 0.72
N TYR A 284 -17.52 -21.09 1.82
CA TYR A 284 -17.22 -19.83 2.50
C TYR A 284 -16.77 -20.02 3.93
N VAL A 285 -15.98 -19.05 4.38
CA VAL A 285 -15.61 -18.88 5.78
C VAL A 285 -15.64 -17.39 6.14
N ALA A 286 -16.10 -17.08 7.35
CA ALA A 286 -16.16 -15.70 7.86
C ALA A 286 -15.16 -15.45 9.00
N THR A 287 -14.15 -16.31 9.18
CA THR A 287 -13.13 -16.22 10.22
C THR A 287 -11.73 -16.10 9.65
N MET A 288 -10.86 -15.32 10.33
CA MET A 288 -9.46 -15.11 9.95
C MET A 288 -8.57 -16.36 10.06
N SER A 289 -9.01 -17.42 10.74
CA SER A 289 -8.20 -18.62 10.96
C SER A 289 -7.79 -19.27 9.64
N LYS A 290 -6.50 -19.22 9.30
CA LYS A 290 -5.95 -19.85 8.08
C LYS A 290 -6.26 -21.34 8.01
N ALA A 291 -6.24 -22.04 9.14
CA ALA A 291 -6.57 -23.47 9.19
C ALA A 291 -8.01 -23.77 8.74
N LYS A 292 -8.94 -22.84 8.95
CA LYS A 292 -10.35 -22.97 8.54
C LYS A 292 -10.61 -22.50 7.11
N ARG A 293 -9.63 -21.90 6.42
CA ARG A 293 -9.78 -21.37 5.04
C ARG A 293 -9.49 -22.40 3.96
N LYS A 294 -8.93 -23.55 4.29
CA LYS A 294 -8.49 -24.53 3.31
C LYS A 294 -9.63 -24.92 2.35
N GLY A 295 -9.42 -24.69 1.06
CA GLY A 295 -10.39 -24.92 0.00
C GLY A 295 -11.61 -23.99 0.02
N ARG A 296 -11.54 -22.84 0.71
CA ARG A 296 -12.67 -21.91 0.89
C ARG A 296 -12.28 -20.49 0.57
N ILE A 297 -13.30 -19.68 0.31
CA ILE A 297 -13.17 -18.23 0.15
C ILE A 297 -13.49 -17.56 1.49
N PHE A 298 -12.55 -16.79 1.99
CA PHE A 298 -12.79 -15.94 3.14
C PHE A 298 -13.55 -14.68 2.70
N ILE A 299 -14.76 -14.49 3.23
CA ILE A 299 -15.49 -13.24 3.10
C ILE A 299 -14.98 -12.29 4.19
N ASP A 300 -13.94 -11.52 3.86
CA ASP A 300 -13.31 -10.60 4.81
C ASP A 300 -14.18 -9.35 5.00
N TRP A 301 -14.91 -9.36 6.11
CA TRP A 301 -15.74 -8.26 6.60
C TRP A 301 -14.99 -7.30 7.53
N LEU A 302 -13.77 -7.63 7.94
CA LEU A 302 -12.95 -6.84 8.87
C LEU A 302 -12.48 -5.51 8.28
N ARG A 303 -12.61 -5.35 6.94
CA ARG A 303 -12.39 -4.05 6.28
C ARG A 303 -13.37 -2.98 6.73
N ASN A 304 -14.43 -3.35 7.44
CA ASN A 304 -15.54 -2.49 7.84
C ASN A 304 -15.50 -2.08 9.32
N GLU A 305 -14.29 -1.89 9.85
CA GLU A 305 -14.11 -1.32 11.18
C GLU A 305 -13.23 -0.07 11.14
N ARG A 306 -13.33 0.75 12.18
CA ARG A 306 -12.54 1.98 12.30
C ARG A 306 -11.05 1.65 12.26
N GLY A 307 -10.30 2.31 11.40
CA GLY A 307 -8.87 2.07 11.21
C GLY A 307 -8.52 0.97 10.20
N ALA A 308 -9.48 0.13 9.81
CA ALA A 308 -9.26 -0.84 8.75
C ALA A 308 -9.23 -0.18 7.38
N THR A 309 -8.45 -0.77 6.47
CA THR A 309 -8.27 -0.24 5.12
C THR A 309 -8.52 -1.29 4.05
N ALA A 310 -8.91 -0.83 2.88
CA ALA A 310 -9.01 -1.64 1.66
C ALA A 310 -8.24 -0.96 0.53
N ILE A 311 -7.75 -1.74 -0.44
CA ILE A 311 -7.03 -1.19 -1.60
C ILE A 311 -7.91 -0.16 -2.34
N ALA A 312 -7.32 0.98 -2.69
CA ALA A 312 -8.01 2.01 -3.44
C ALA A 312 -8.18 1.61 -4.91
N PRO A 313 -9.29 1.99 -5.55
CA PRO A 313 -9.44 1.85 -7.00
C PRO A 313 -8.28 2.53 -7.74
N TYR A 314 -7.80 1.91 -8.81
CA TYR A 314 -6.66 2.33 -9.64
C TYR A 314 -5.28 2.32 -8.94
N SER A 315 -5.20 1.83 -7.70
CA SER A 315 -3.92 1.60 -7.03
C SER A 315 -3.15 0.47 -7.70
N LEU A 316 -1.84 0.67 -7.90
CA LEU A 316 -0.92 -0.42 -8.22
C LEU A 316 -0.88 -1.43 -7.07
N ARG A 317 -0.45 -2.65 -7.39
CA ARG A 317 -0.10 -3.67 -6.42
C ARG A 317 1.39 -3.96 -6.51
N ALA A 318 2.04 -4.06 -5.38
CA ALA A 318 3.46 -4.43 -5.28
C ALA A 318 3.64 -5.94 -5.54
N ARG A 319 3.32 -6.36 -6.76
CA ARG A 319 3.38 -7.74 -7.25
C ARG A 319 3.97 -7.77 -8.65
N PRO A 320 4.55 -8.89 -9.09
CA PRO A 320 5.04 -9.04 -10.46
C PRO A 320 4.01 -8.64 -11.52
N GLY A 321 4.48 -7.99 -12.58
CA GLY A 321 3.66 -7.50 -13.68
C GLY A 321 2.96 -6.16 -13.44
N ALA A 322 3.24 -5.46 -12.33
CA ALA A 322 2.64 -4.17 -11.99
C ALA A 322 1.10 -4.15 -12.16
N PRO A 323 0.35 -5.09 -11.51
CA PRO A 323 -1.08 -5.14 -11.64
C PRO A 323 -1.76 -3.98 -10.92
N VAL A 324 -2.98 -3.67 -11.34
CA VAL A 324 -3.78 -2.53 -10.87
C VAL A 324 -5.11 -3.03 -10.31
N ALA A 325 -5.57 -2.42 -9.21
CA ALA A 325 -6.92 -2.64 -8.69
C ALA A 325 -7.92 -1.84 -9.53
N VAL A 326 -8.78 -2.50 -10.29
CA VAL A 326 -9.66 -1.83 -11.27
C VAL A 326 -11.13 -2.07 -10.95
N PRO A 327 -11.93 -0.98 -10.84
CA PRO A 327 -13.40 -1.10 -10.83
C PRO A 327 -13.90 -1.63 -12.15
N VAL A 328 -14.77 -2.61 -12.09
CA VAL A 328 -15.37 -3.25 -13.27
C VAL A 328 -16.89 -3.29 -13.14
N THR A 329 -17.60 -3.29 -14.26
CA THR A 329 -19.01 -3.64 -14.26
C THR A 329 -19.20 -5.13 -13.96
N TRP A 330 -20.40 -5.54 -13.61
CA TRP A 330 -20.69 -6.96 -13.39
C TRP A 330 -20.58 -7.78 -14.68
N GLU A 331 -20.91 -7.17 -15.83
CA GLU A 331 -20.78 -7.77 -17.16
C GLU A 331 -19.31 -7.91 -17.60
N GLU A 332 -18.45 -6.97 -17.21
CA GLU A 332 -17.01 -7.08 -17.42
C GLU A 332 -16.42 -8.17 -16.52
N LEU A 333 -16.80 -8.19 -15.22
CA LEU A 333 -16.34 -9.22 -14.27
C LEU A 333 -16.64 -10.65 -14.76
N GLU A 334 -17.80 -10.84 -15.39
CA GLU A 334 -18.21 -12.15 -15.95
C GLU A 334 -17.24 -12.65 -17.04
N LYS A 335 -16.65 -11.71 -17.80
CA LYS A 335 -15.77 -12.02 -18.95
C LYS A 335 -14.29 -12.06 -18.60
N LEU A 336 -13.91 -11.60 -17.40
CA LEU A 336 -12.49 -11.60 -17.00
C LEU A 336 -11.98 -13.00 -16.74
N ASP A 337 -10.72 -13.22 -17.13
CA ASP A 337 -10.00 -14.47 -16.95
C ASP A 337 -9.18 -14.50 -15.64
N SER A 338 -9.01 -13.37 -14.96
CA SER A 338 -8.28 -13.27 -13.69
C SER A 338 -8.55 -11.98 -12.93
N ALA A 339 -8.33 -11.98 -11.60
CA ALA A 339 -8.41 -10.80 -10.76
C ALA A 339 -7.23 -9.81 -10.95
N ASN A 340 -6.15 -10.25 -11.59
CA ASN A 340 -4.94 -9.46 -11.82
C ASN A 340 -4.67 -9.22 -13.31
N GLY A 341 -5.70 -9.31 -14.16
CA GLY A 341 -5.59 -9.14 -15.60
C GLY A 341 -5.20 -7.73 -16.04
N PHE A 342 -5.55 -6.71 -15.24
CA PHE A 342 -5.21 -5.33 -15.56
C PHE A 342 -3.82 -4.96 -15.09
N ARG A 343 -3.05 -4.34 -15.96
CA ARG A 343 -1.67 -3.90 -15.73
C ARG A 343 -1.57 -2.37 -15.84
N MET A 344 -0.47 -1.82 -15.37
CA MET A 344 -0.18 -0.38 -15.49
C MET A 344 -0.36 0.14 -16.93
N GLY A 345 0.05 -0.66 -17.93
CA GLY A 345 -0.04 -0.29 -19.35
C GLY A 345 -1.47 -0.18 -19.89
N ASP A 346 -2.43 -0.87 -19.28
CA ASP A 346 -3.81 -0.94 -19.76
C ASP A 346 -4.66 0.28 -19.34
N MET A 347 -4.12 1.11 -18.43
CA MET A 347 -4.91 2.18 -17.79
C MET A 347 -5.34 3.27 -18.76
N ALA A 348 -4.67 3.48 -19.88
CA ALA A 348 -5.13 4.42 -20.90
C ALA A 348 -6.51 4.01 -21.43
N ALA A 349 -6.66 2.76 -21.86
CA ALA A 349 -7.93 2.24 -22.37
C ALA A 349 -9.03 2.21 -21.30
N GLN A 350 -8.66 1.89 -20.05
CA GLN A 350 -9.61 1.88 -18.92
C GLN A 350 -10.12 3.29 -18.57
N LEU A 351 -9.29 4.31 -18.72
CA LEU A 351 -9.68 5.69 -18.43
C LEU A 351 -10.53 6.33 -19.56
N ASP A 352 -10.50 5.77 -20.75
CA ASP A 352 -11.36 6.21 -21.87
C ASP A 352 -12.84 5.77 -21.66
N GLN A 353 -13.08 4.79 -20.78
CA GLN A 353 -14.42 4.30 -20.47
C GLN A 353 -15.00 5.00 -19.22
N PRO A 354 -16.35 5.09 -19.09
CA PRO A 354 -16.98 5.52 -17.85
C PRO A 354 -16.51 4.65 -16.67
N CYS A 355 -16.30 5.27 -15.50
CA CYS A 355 -15.84 4.56 -14.32
C CYS A 355 -17.02 3.85 -13.61
N PRO A 356 -17.06 2.50 -13.54
CA PRO A 356 -18.15 1.78 -12.88
C PRO A 356 -18.29 2.16 -11.39
N ALA A 357 -17.17 2.42 -10.71
CA ALA A 357 -17.19 2.80 -9.30
C ALA A 357 -17.86 4.16 -9.05
N MET A 358 -17.81 5.09 -10.01
CA MET A 358 -18.50 6.38 -9.88
C MET A 358 -20.02 6.21 -9.88
N ALA A 359 -20.55 5.30 -10.67
CA ALA A 359 -21.99 4.99 -10.66
C ALA A 359 -22.43 4.48 -9.27
N VAL A 360 -21.67 3.55 -8.68
CA VAL A 360 -21.95 3.03 -7.33
C VAL A 360 -21.78 4.12 -6.28
N GLN A 361 -20.72 4.94 -6.36
CA GLN A 361 -20.46 6.02 -5.40
C GLN A 361 -21.56 7.09 -5.39
N ASN A 362 -22.19 7.34 -6.51
CA ASN A 362 -23.27 8.32 -6.66
C ASN A 362 -24.65 7.77 -6.23
N ASP A 363 -24.80 6.45 -6.13
CA ASP A 363 -26.01 5.78 -5.64
C ASP A 363 -25.91 5.46 -4.14
N LEU A 364 -25.98 6.50 -3.33
CA LEU A 364 -25.84 6.38 -1.87
C LEU A 364 -27.05 5.69 -1.24
N GLN A 365 -26.79 4.61 -0.53
CA GLN A 365 -27.78 3.77 0.13
C GLN A 365 -27.68 3.86 1.65
N ALA A 366 -28.80 3.61 2.35
CA ALA A 366 -28.82 3.59 3.80
C ALA A 366 -28.94 2.16 4.33
N LEU A 367 -28.15 1.82 5.35
CA LEU A 367 -28.40 0.66 6.18
C LEU A 367 -29.56 0.99 7.12
N THR A 368 -30.80 0.83 6.64
CA THR A 368 -32.00 1.06 7.44
C THR A 368 -32.23 -0.07 8.46
N ASP A 369 -33.06 0.19 9.47
CA ASP A 369 -33.42 -0.85 10.43
C ASP A 369 -34.07 -2.05 9.73
N GLY A 370 -34.94 -1.81 8.74
CA GLY A 370 -35.56 -2.88 7.96
C GLY A 370 -34.56 -3.73 7.15
N VAL A 371 -33.46 -3.17 6.64
CA VAL A 371 -32.38 -3.95 5.99
C VAL A 371 -31.66 -4.81 7.04
N ILE A 372 -31.40 -4.25 8.21
CA ILE A 372 -30.71 -4.95 9.30
C ILE A 372 -31.59 -6.10 9.84
N GLU A 373 -32.85 -5.82 10.10
CA GLU A 373 -33.84 -6.82 10.56
C GLU A 373 -34.00 -7.96 9.54
N LYS A 374 -34.07 -7.64 8.26
CA LYS A 374 -34.14 -8.66 7.20
C LYS A 374 -32.90 -9.58 7.19
N LEU A 375 -31.72 -9.01 7.38
CA LEU A 375 -30.48 -9.81 7.51
C LEU A 375 -30.48 -10.67 8.78
N GLN A 376 -30.97 -10.14 9.90
CA GLN A 376 -31.12 -10.90 11.15
C GLN A 376 -32.05 -12.10 10.98
N THR A 377 -33.18 -11.92 10.31
CA THR A 377 -34.09 -13.03 9.99
C THR A 377 -33.39 -14.13 9.18
N TRP A 378 -32.48 -13.77 8.26
CA TRP A 378 -31.70 -14.78 7.54
C TRP A 378 -30.73 -15.55 8.44
N SER A 379 -30.29 -14.96 9.53
CA SER A 379 -29.34 -15.59 10.44
C SER A 379 -30.00 -16.57 11.43
N GLU A 380 -31.34 -16.48 11.56
CA GLU A 380 -32.13 -17.31 12.48
C GLU A 380 -32.77 -18.54 11.78
N GLY A 381 -32.81 -18.54 10.44
CA GLY A 381 -33.36 -19.63 9.61
C GLY A 381 -32.30 -20.47 8.95
#